data_95d3bfe0132591baf42abac33564a8b2
#
_entry.id   95d3bfe0132591baf42abac33564a8b2
#
_cell.length_a   1.000
_cell.length_b   1.000
_cell.length_c   1.000
_cell.angle_alpha   90.00
_cell.angle_beta   90.00
_cell.angle_gamma   90.00
#
_symmetry.space_group_name_H-M   'P 1'
#
loop_
_entity.id
_entity.type
_entity.pdbx_description
1 polymer ?
#
loop_
_entity_poly.entity_id
_entity_poly.type
_entity_poly.pdbx_seq_one_letter_code
_entity_poly.pdbx_strand_id
1 'polypeptide(L)'
;MHKKLSIISLKRKLQRNWKAFRFDLSASNNPAFIGFYKYLYKPKEGSLSEFLSLYSISKKGNFTVIQIGANDGITHDPIHKFIKRDDWKGVLLEPLPGVFHQYLKKIYVKNKGIKTLCAAIGEKDGTQAMYKIGFSDMRWATGLTSFSKEKVLKAFEDGIVASNCSKFGVEIPKDKGKWVAHEEVEVISPKSLIKKYELNKIDLLQIDAEGYDLEVIRIFDIPQTKPEAIIFENVGLNSQDYDSCLLLLKENQYSTRKFGPNTLALKEPIGSAFQKFFA
;
A
#
# COMPACT_ATOMS: atom_id res chain seq x y z
N MET A 1 16.36 2.58 -36.16
CA MET A 1 16.10 1.80 -34.95
C MET A 1 16.96 2.23 -33.74
N HIS A 2 18.24 2.47 -33.88
CA HIS A 2 19.17 2.86 -32.76
C HIS A 2 18.81 4.15 -32.02
N LYS A 3 18.33 5.21 -32.70
CA LYS A 3 17.95 6.49 -32.02
C LYS A 3 16.74 6.34 -31.07
N LYS A 4 15.73 5.53 -31.42
CA LYS A 4 14.57 5.27 -30.54
C LYS A 4 14.97 4.49 -29.27
N LEU A 5 15.86 3.52 -29.38
CA LEU A 5 16.39 2.74 -28.24
C LEU A 5 17.19 3.63 -27.28
N SER A 6 17.99 4.58 -27.79
CA SER A 6 18.75 5.50 -26.95
C SER A 6 17.88 6.49 -26.18
N ILE A 7 16.81 6.99 -26.79
CA ILE A 7 15.84 7.90 -26.13
C ILE A 7 15.06 7.17 -25.04
N ILE A 8 14.65 5.93 -25.27
CA ILE A 8 13.95 5.11 -24.27
C ILE A 8 14.86 4.81 -23.07
N SER A 9 16.14 4.50 -23.33
CA SER A 9 17.11 4.25 -22.26
C SER A 9 17.39 5.50 -21.42
N LEU A 10 17.53 6.66 -22.07
CA LEU A 10 17.72 7.94 -21.41
C LEU A 10 16.50 8.32 -20.53
N LYS A 11 15.29 8.16 -21.08
CA LYS A 11 14.04 8.42 -20.33
C LYS A 11 13.90 7.52 -19.11
N ARG A 12 14.25 6.23 -19.22
CA ARG A 12 14.28 5.29 -18.09
C ARG A 12 15.30 5.68 -17.03
N LYS A 13 16.50 6.11 -17.45
CA LYS A 13 17.56 6.60 -16.53
C LYS A 13 17.09 7.84 -15.78
N LEU A 14 16.47 8.80 -16.45
CA LEU A 14 15.91 10.01 -15.83
C LEU A 14 14.79 9.67 -14.84
N GLN A 15 13.88 8.78 -15.20
CA GLN A 15 12.80 8.34 -14.31
C GLN A 15 13.35 7.64 -13.06
N ARG A 16 14.36 6.79 -13.21
CA ARG A 16 15.02 6.11 -12.07
C ARG A 16 15.70 7.11 -11.15
N ASN A 17 16.47 8.05 -11.70
CA ASN A 17 17.14 9.08 -10.92
C ASN A 17 16.16 9.99 -10.20
N TRP A 18 15.03 10.34 -10.84
CA TRP A 18 13.95 11.11 -10.23
C TRP A 18 13.29 10.36 -9.06
N LYS A 19 13.04 9.05 -9.22
CA LYS A 19 12.51 8.23 -8.13
C LYS A 19 13.47 8.17 -6.94
N ALA A 20 14.76 7.93 -7.19
CA ALA A 20 15.78 7.91 -6.16
C ALA A 20 15.86 9.28 -5.45
N PHE A 21 15.90 10.37 -6.19
CA PHE A 21 15.93 11.73 -5.63
C PHE A 21 14.69 12.02 -4.75
N ARG A 22 13.49 11.68 -5.22
CA ARG A 22 12.27 11.82 -4.41
C ARG A 22 12.33 10.98 -3.13
N PHE A 23 12.85 9.77 -3.21
CA PHE A 23 13.03 8.90 -2.06
C PHE A 23 13.97 9.55 -1.03
N ASP A 24 15.14 10.05 -1.47
CA ASP A 24 16.13 10.69 -0.59
C ASP A 24 15.58 11.95 0.07
N LEU A 25 14.84 12.78 -0.67
CA LEU A 25 14.16 13.95 -0.10
C LEU A 25 13.14 13.58 0.96
N SER A 26 12.38 12.51 0.73
CA SER A 26 11.40 12.02 1.68
C SER A 26 12.05 11.36 2.91
N ALA A 27 13.04 10.49 2.71
CA ALA A 27 13.76 9.81 3.79
C ALA A 27 14.53 10.79 4.70
N SER A 28 15.06 11.85 4.12
CA SER A 28 15.73 12.93 4.88
C SER A 28 14.77 13.86 5.63
N ASN A 29 13.44 13.74 5.40
CA ASN A 29 12.44 14.73 5.83
C ASN A 29 12.81 16.15 5.36
N ASN A 30 13.23 16.28 4.10
CA ASN A 30 13.69 17.55 3.54
C ASN A 30 12.60 18.64 3.70
N PRO A 31 12.91 19.79 4.34
CA PRO A 31 11.91 20.82 4.62
C PRO A 31 11.24 21.39 3.36
N ALA A 32 11.98 21.54 2.26
CA ALA A 32 11.40 22.04 1.00
C ALA A 32 10.44 21.01 0.39
N PHE A 33 10.78 19.72 0.47
CA PHE A 33 9.91 18.62 0.00
C PHE A 33 8.61 18.53 0.80
N ILE A 34 8.70 18.61 2.13
CA ILE A 34 7.52 18.64 3.01
C ILE A 34 6.74 19.93 2.82
N GLY A 35 7.42 21.09 2.72
CA GLY A 35 6.85 22.39 2.47
C GLY A 35 6.05 22.45 1.16
N PHE A 36 6.52 21.77 0.11
CA PHE A 36 5.76 21.62 -1.12
C PHE A 36 4.38 20.98 -0.87
N TYR A 37 4.33 19.88 -0.12
CA TYR A 37 3.05 19.23 0.20
C TYR A 37 2.18 20.05 1.14
N LYS A 38 2.78 20.84 2.01
CA LYS A 38 2.08 21.64 3.00
C LYS A 38 1.46 22.91 2.42
N TYR A 39 2.16 23.56 1.48
CA TYR A 39 1.79 24.92 1.03
C TYR A 39 1.42 25.00 -0.45
N LEU A 40 1.98 24.13 -1.29
CA LEU A 40 1.83 24.25 -2.74
C LEU A 40 0.97 23.12 -3.35
N TYR A 41 1.00 21.93 -2.76
CA TYR A 41 0.24 20.79 -3.28
C TYR A 41 -1.26 20.99 -3.05
N LYS A 42 -2.00 21.05 -4.15
CA LYS A 42 -3.48 21.08 -4.13
C LYS A 42 -4.00 19.74 -4.73
N PRO A 43 -4.73 18.94 -3.96
CA PRO A 43 -5.38 17.76 -4.52
C PRO A 43 -6.40 18.14 -5.60
N LYS A 44 -6.56 17.25 -6.59
CA LYS A 44 -7.62 17.40 -7.58
C LYS A 44 -8.98 17.27 -6.89
N GLU A 45 -9.91 18.14 -7.22
CA GLU A 45 -11.29 18.12 -6.72
C GLU A 45 -11.98 16.78 -7.01
N GLY A 46 -12.77 16.28 -6.06
CA GLY A 46 -13.48 14.99 -6.15
C GLY A 46 -12.57 13.76 -6.09
N SER A 47 -11.25 13.91 -5.86
CA SER A 47 -10.31 12.79 -5.80
C SER A 47 -10.14 12.21 -4.40
N LEU A 48 -9.67 10.96 -4.33
CA LEU A 48 -9.24 10.33 -3.07
C LEU A 48 -8.21 11.20 -2.32
N SER A 49 -7.33 11.87 -3.05
CA SER A 49 -6.33 12.77 -2.45
C SER A 49 -6.97 14.01 -1.82
N GLU A 50 -8.06 14.54 -2.37
CA GLU A 50 -8.81 15.62 -1.74
C GLU A 50 -9.50 15.14 -0.46
N PHE A 51 -10.18 13.98 -0.53
CA PHE A 51 -10.76 13.35 0.66
C PHE A 51 -9.72 13.21 1.77
N LEU A 52 -8.58 12.57 1.49
CA LEU A 52 -7.51 12.35 2.48
C LEU A 52 -6.96 13.64 3.04
N SER A 53 -6.83 14.69 2.22
CA SER A 53 -6.37 16.01 2.67
C SER A 53 -7.34 16.64 3.66
N LEU A 54 -8.62 16.67 3.33
CA LEU A 54 -9.67 17.24 4.19
C LEU A 54 -9.85 16.40 5.46
N TYR A 55 -9.82 15.06 5.30
CA TYR A 55 -9.99 14.13 6.40
C TYR A 55 -8.84 14.24 7.42
N SER A 56 -7.60 14.33 6.92
CA SER A 56 -6.44 14.58 7.78
C SER A 56 -6.54 15.87 8.56
N ILE A 57 -6.91 16.97 7.89
CA ILE A 57 -7.07 18.29 8.53
C ILE A 57 -8.17 18.26 9.60
N SER A 58 -9.28 17.54 9.36
CA SER A 58 -10.40 17.44 10.31
C SER A 58 -10.00 16.79 11.65
N LYS A 59 -8.92 15.99 11.67
CA LYS A 59 -8.40 15.31 12.87
C LYS A 59 -7.45 16.18 13.72
N LYS A 60 -7.18 17.42 13.29
CA LYS A 60 -6.39 18.42 14.03
C LYS A 60 -5.04 17.88 14.57
N GLY A 61 -4.30 17.15 13.75
CA GLY A 61 -2.99 16.58 14.10
C GLY A 61 -3.02 15.27 14.91
N ASN A 62 -4.21 14.74 15.20
CA ASN A 62 -4.39 13.45 15.89
C ASN A 62 -4.86 12.37 14.92
N PHE A 63 -4.05 12.04 13.93
CA PHE A 63 -4.40 11.06 12.92
C PHE A 63 -3.62 9.75 13.12
N THR A 64 -4.35 8.65 13.30
CA THR A 64 -3.77 7.32 13.49
C THR A 64 -4.03 6.44 12.27
N VAL A 65 -2.97 5.90 11.67
CA VAL A 65 -3.03 5.05 10.49
C VAL A 65 -2.45 3.67 10.77
N ILE A 66 -3.10 2.64 10.20
CA ILE A 66 -2.50 1.32 9.98
C ILE A 66 -2.44 1.12 8.47
N GLN A 67 -1.27 0.80 7.94
CA GLN A 67 -1.10 0.46 6.53
C GLN A 67 -0.56 -0.96 6.40
N ILE A 68 -1.27 -1.78 5.63
CA ILE A 68 -0.92 -3.15 5.28
C ILE A 68 -0.40 -3.16 3.85
N GLY A 69 0.80 -3.69 3.63
CA GLY A 69 1.43 -3.70 2.30
C GLY A 69 2.01 -2.34 1.91
N ALA A 70 2.79 -1.72 2.80
CA ALA A 70 3.34 -0.39 2.56
C ALA A 70 4.43 -0.35 1.46
N ASN A 71 4.97 -1.49 1.07
CA ASN A 71 6.01 -1.67 0.07
C ASN A 71 7.19 -0.69 0.27
N ASP A 72 7.56 0.11 -0.75
CA ASP A 72 8.64 1.10 -0.65
C ASP A 72 8.23 2.39 0.10
N GLY A 73 6.97 2.50 0.51
CA GLY A 73 6.43 3.62 1.29
C GLY A 73 6.25 4.92 0.53
N ILE A 74 6.38 4.95 -0.82
CA ILE A 74 6.25 6.19 -1.60
C ILE A 74 5.70 5.99 -3.01
N THR A 75 5.99 4.86 -3.69
CA THR A 75 5.59 4.64 -5.08
C THR A 75 4.15 4.16 -5.12
N HIS A 76 3.28 4.94 -5.77
CA HIS A 76 1.82 4.70 -5.87
C HIS A 76 1.09 4.72 -4.51
N ASP A 77 1.76 5.09 -3.44
CA ASP A 77 1.18 5.19 -2.11
C ASP A 77 0.27 6.41 -2.00
N PRO A 78 -1.04 6.24 -1.75
CA PRO A 78 -1.98 7.35 -1.66
C PRO A 78 -1.78 8.22 -0.42
N ILE A 79 -1.23 7.65 0.67
CA ILE A 79 -1.17 8.30 1.99
C ILE A 79 0.20 8.90 2.34
N HIS A 80 1.28 8.46 1.68
CA HIS A 80 2.65 8.90 1.97
C HIS A 80 2.80 10.42 2.17
N LYS A 81 2.28 11.21 1.22
CA LYS A 81 2.38 12.67 1.25
C LYS A 81 1.67 13.30 2.45
N PHE A 82 0.58 12.70 2.92
CA PHE A 82 -0.17 13.18 4.08
C PHE A 82 0.51 12.78 5.39
N ILE A 83 1.07 11.57 5.47
CA ILE A 83 1.92 11.16 6.60
C ILE A 83 3.05 12.18 6.79
N LYS A 84 3.73 12.56 5.69
CA LYS A 84 4.85 13.51 5.72
C LYS A 84 4.42 14.95 6.00
N ARG A 85 3.26 15.37 5.48
CA ARG A 85 2.74 16.72 5.62
C ARG A 85 2.19 17.00 7.02
N ASP A 86 1.46 16.04 7.57
CA ASP A 86 0.59 16.23 8.74
C ASP A 86 1.04 15.45 9.97
N ASP A 87 2.25 14.87 9.93
CA ASP A 87 2.86 14.12 11.04
C ASP A 87 1.94 13.04 11.63
N TRP A 88 1.32 12.23 10.77
CA TRP A 88 0.46 11.13 11.20
C TRP A 88 1.21 10.17 12.13
N LYS A 89 0.44 9.49 12.99
CA LYS A 89 0.93 8.42 13.86
C LYS A 89 0.41 7.07 13.37
N GLY A 90 1.11 6.00 13.74
CA GLY A 90 0.61 4.65 13.47
C GLY A 90 1.69 3.67 13.03
N VAL A 91 1.25 2.60 12.36
CA VAL A 91 2.09 1.47 11.99
C VAL A 91 1.94 1.15 10.52
N LEU A 92 3.08 0.99 9.84
CA LEU A 92 3.13 0.60 8.43
C LEU A 92 3.81 -0.77 8.34
N LEU A 93 3.15 -1.73 7.70
CA LEU A 93 3.61 -3.11 7.57
C LEU A 93 4.07 -3.40 6.14
N GLU A 94 5.23 -4.05 6.03
CA GLU A 94 5.75 -4.62 4.78
C GLU A 94 6.39 -5.97 5.10
N PRO A 95 5.86 -7.09 4.57
CA PRO A 95 6.34 -8.42 4.94
C PRO A 95 7.70 -8.79 4.35
N LEU A 96 8.08 -8.28 3.19
CA LEU A 96 9.33 -8.65 2.53
C LEU A 96 10.53 -7.95 3.17
N PRO A 97 11.46 -8.67 3.85
CA PRO A 97 12.60 -8.07 4.54
C PRO A 97 13.47 -7.20 3.63
N GLY A 98 13.69 -7.63 2.38
CA GLY A 98 14.45 -6.87 1.40
C GLY A 98 13.84 -5.50 1.12
N VAL A 99 12.54 -5.43 0.87
CA VAL A 99 11.79 -4.19 0.61
C VAL A 99 11.72 -3.34 1.87
N PHE A 100 11.39 -3.96 2.99
CA PHE A 100 11.30 -3.29 4.30
C PHE A 100 12.61 -2.58 4.67
N HIS A 101 13.73 -3.29 4.70
CA HIS A 101 15.01 -2.71 5.12
C HIS A 101 15.61 -1.73 4.10
N GLN A 102 15.42 -2.00 2.81
CA GLN A 102 15.94 -1.15 1.75
C GLN A 102 15.17 0.18 1.63
N TYR A 103 13.85 0.17 1.86
CA TYR A 103 12.99 1.30 1.55
C TYR A 103 12.12 1.75 2.73
N LEU A 104 11.12 0.98 3.15
CA LEU A 104 10.10 1.42 4.10
C LEU A 104 10.69 1.94 5.40
N LYS A 105 11.59 1.19 6.01
CA LYS A 105 12.25 1.59 7.26
C LYS A 105 13.01 2.90 7.10
N LYS A 106 13.72 3.08 5.97
CA LYS A 106 14.53 4.28 5.73
C LYS A 106 13.66 5.52 5.53
N ILE A 107 12.56 5.38 4.77
CA ILE A 107 11.73 6.53 4.42
C ILE A 107 11.00 7.12 5.63
N TYR A 108 10.71 6.29 6.65
CA TYR A 108 9.99 6.73 7.85
C TYR A 108 10.83 6.82 9.13
N VAL A 109 12.12 6.48 9.10
CA VAL A 109 12.98 6.49 10.30
C VAL A 109 12.99 7.85 11.04
N LYS A 110 12.83 8.95 10.33
CA LYS A 110 12.77 10.31 10.91
C LYS A 110 11.35 10.77 11.31
N ASN A 111 10.32 9.98 11.02
CA ASN A 111 8.93 10.28 11.41
C ASN A 111 8.63 9.63 12.76
N LYS A 112 8.77 10.39 13.85
CA LYS A 112 8.65 9.89 15.24
C LYS A 112 7.31 9.21 15.51
N GLY A 113 6.22 9.67 14.87
CA GLY A 113 4.88 9.12 15.03
C GLY A 113 4.65 7.79 14.30
N ILE A 114 5.47 7.48 13.27
CA ILE A 114 5.32 6.27 12.47
C ILE A 114 6.25 5.17 12.98
N LYS A 115 5.69 4.00 13.18
CA LYS A 115 6.41 2.75 13.40
C LYS A 115 6.34 1.92 12.13
N THR A 116 7.44 1.30 11.73
CA THR A 116 7.46 0.37 10.60
C THR A 116 7.69 -1.04 11.13
N LEU A 117 6.97 -2.02 10.61
CA LEU A 117 7.04 -3.41 11.02
C LEU A 117 7.29 -4.31 9.81
N CYS A 118 8.31 -5.17 9.90
CA CYS A 118 8.57 -6.21 8.91
C CYS A 118 7.70 -7.42 9.24
N ALA A 119 6.43 -7.39 8.83
CA ALA A 119 5.50 -8.48 9.04
C ALA A 119 4.31 -8.36 8.08
N ALA A 120 3.68 -9.48 7.78
CA ALA A 120 2.35 -9.54 7.18
C ALA A 120 1.27 -9.50 8.26
N ILE A 121 0.03 -9.22 7.85
CA ILE A 121 -1.14 -9.38 8.71
C ILE A 121 -1.72 -10.79 8.52
N GLY A 122 -2.15 -11.43 9.58
CA GLY A 122 -2.80 -12.74 9.54
C GLY A 122 -3.72 -12.96 10.74
N GLU A 123 -4.42 -14.08 10.77
CA GLU A 123 -5.36 -14.40 11.87
C GLU A 123 -4.66 -14.59 13.21
N LYS A 124 -3.44 -15.15 13.18
CA LYS A 124 -2.64 -15.48 14.37
C LYS A 124 -1.20 -15.04 14.16
N ASP A 125 -0.54 -14.75 15.27
CA ASP A 125 0.90 -14.46 15.29
C ASP A 125 1.69 -15.72 14.94
N GLY A 126 2.79 -15.58 14.20
CA GLY A 126 3.66 -16.68 13.81
C GLY A 126 4.56 -16.35 12.62
N THR A 127 4.89 -17.39 11.87
CA THR A 127 5.66 -17.30 10.62
C THR A 127 4.90 -18.05 9.52
N GLN A 128 4.98 -17.54 8.30
CA GLN A 128 4.33 -18.15 7.14
C GLN A 128 5.16 -17.95 5.88
N ALA A 129 5.19 -18.97 5.02
CA ALA A 129 5.84 -18.87 3.73
C ALA A 129 5.06 -17.90 2.81
N MET A 130 5.78 -16.93 2.26
CA MET A 130 5.27 -15.99 1.27
C MET A 130 6.00 -16.21 -0.05
N TYR A 131 5.24 -16.40 -1.13
CA TYR A 131 5.75 -16.69 -2.46
C TYR A 131 5.93 -15.41 -3.27
N LYS A 132 7.02 -15.33 -4.02
CA LYS A 132 7.39 -14.17 -4.85
C LYS A 132 7.99 -14.60 -6.19
N ILE A 133 8.11 -13.66 -7.12
CA ILE A 133 8.89 -13.87 -8.35
C ILE A 133 10.35 -14.11 -7.96
N GLY A 134 10.91 -15.26 -8.34
CA GLY A 134 12.21 -15.72 -7.85
C GLY A 134 13.44 -15.09 -8.50
N PHE A 135 13.25 -14.32 -9.58
CA PHE A 135 14.36 -13.79 -10.41
C PHE A 135 14.36 -12.27 -10.53
N SER A 136 13.53 -11.56 -9.78
CA SER A 136 13.48 -10.10 -9.81
C SER A 136 12.99 -9.53 -8.49
N ASP A 137 13.70 -8.53 -7.96
CA ASP A 137 13.29 -7.72 -6.81
C ASP A 137 12.78 -6.33 -7.25
N MET A 138 12.46 -6.16 -8.53
CA MET A 138 11.86 -4.93 -9.01
C MET A 138 10.44 -4.77 -8.45
N ARG A 139 9.97 -3.53 -8.27
CA ARG A 139 8.64 -3.21 -7.72
C ARG A 139 7.50 -4.03 -8.35
N TRP A 140 7.52 -4.23 -9.67
CA TRP A 140 6.50 -5.02 -10.37
C TRP A 140 6.50 -6.49 -9.94
N ALA A 141 7.66 -7.03 -9.54
CA ALA A 141 7.80 -8.42 -9.10
C ALA A 141 7.46 -8.56 -7.62
N THR A 142 7.91 -7.60 -6.78
CA THR A 142 7.53 -7.58 -5.36
C THR A 142 6.06 -7.30 -5.14
N GLY A 143 5.40 -6.59 -6.07
CA GLY A 143 3.96 -6.40 -6.10
C GLY A 143 3.13 -7.62 -6.55
N LEU A 144 3.75 -8.74 -6.90
CA LEU A 144 3.08 -10.01 -7.19
C LEU A 144 3.27 -11.05 -6.08
N THR A 145 3.73 -10.60 -4.90
CA THR A 145 3.96 -11.48 -3.76
C THR A 145 2.64 -11.90 -3.12
N SER A 146 2.53 -13.18 -2.74
CA SER A 146 1.29 -13.73 -2.16
C SER A 146 1.59 -14.88 -1.21
N PHE A 147 0.69 -15.12 -0.27
CA PHE A 147 0.68 -16.36 0.52
C PHE A 147 0.28 -17.60 -0.30
N SER A 148 -0.36 -17.41 -1.48
CA SER A 148 -0.66 -18.51 -2.40
C SER A 148 0.37 -18.57 -3.52
N LYS A 149 1.05 -19.72 -3.64
CA LYS A 149 1.95 -20.03 -4.74
C LYS A 149 1.22 -20.02 -6.09
N GLU A 150 -0.01 -20.49 -6.10
CA GLU A 150 -0.89 -20.57 -7.26
C GLU A 150 -1.18 -19.20 -7.83
N LYS A 151 -1.42 -18.19 -6.97
CA LYS A 151 -1.61 -16.79 -7.42
C LYS A 151 -0.37 -16.25 -8.11
N VAL A 152 0.82 -16.51 -7.58
CA VAL A 152 2.08 -16.09 -8.22
C VAL A 152 2.28 -16.79 -9.56
N LEU A 153 2.00 -18.10 -9.64
CA LEU A 153 2.09 -18.86 -10.89
C LEU A 153 1.07 -18.37 -11.93
N LYS A 154 -0.14 -18.04 -11.51
CA LYS A 154 -1.17 -17.49 -12.39
C LYS A 154 -0.73 -16.20 -13.08
N ALA A 155 0.07 -15.34 -12.43
CA ALA A 155 0.62 -14.14 -13.05
C ALA A 155 1.55 -14.44 -14.26
N PHE A 156 2.14 -15.65 -14.33
CA PHE A 156 2.85 -16.11 -15.53
C PHE A 156 1.88 -16.54 -16.62
N GLU A 157 0.84 -17.28 -16.27
CA GLU A 157 -0.19 -17.76 -17.22
C GLU A 157 -0.96 -16.61 -17.84
N ASP A 158 -1.32 -15.60 -17.04
CA ASP A 158 -2.03 -14.38 -17.46
C ASP A 158 -1.12 -13.41 -18.27
N GLY A 159 0.16 -13.76 -18.47
CA GLY A 159 1.11 -12.95 -19.24
C GLY A 159 1.60 -11.67 -18.53
N ILE A 160 1.21 -11.45 -17.29
CA ILE A 160 1.60 -10.26 -16.49
C ILE A 160 3.12 -10.21 -16.32
N VAL A 161 3.74 -11.35 -15.96
CA VAL A 161 5.19 -11.46 -15.81
C VAL A 161 5.89 -11.21 -17.13
N ALA A 162 5.44 -11.82 -18.23
CA ALA A 162 6.05 -11.65 -19.56
C ALA A 162 5.99 -10.20 -20.04
N SER A 163 4.86 -9.52 -19.83
CA SER A 163 4.69 -8.11 -20.16
C SER A 163 5.67 -7.21 -19.40
N ASN A 164 5.78 -7.42 -18.08
CA ASN A 164 6.72 -6.66 -17.26
C ASN A 164 8.18 -6.95 -17.61
N CYS A 165 8.53 -8.22 -17.83
CA CYS A 165 9.88 -8.60 -18.27
C CYS A 165 10.27 -7.92 -19.56
N SER A 166 9.39 -7.92 -20.57
CA SER A 166 9.60 -7.18 -21.83
C SER A 166 9.77 -5.68 -21.59
N LYS A 167 8.91 -5.09 -20.77
CA LYS A 167 8.94 -3.65 -20.44
C LYS A 167 10.22 -3.23 -19.74
N PHE A 168 10.77 -4.06 -18.86
CA PHE A 168 11.92 -3.72 -18.03
C PHE A 168 13.23 -4.35 -18.49
N GLY A 169 13.22 -5.18 -19.53
CA GLY A 169 14.41 -5.84 -20.06
C GLY A 169 14.95 -6.93 -19.13
N VAL A 170 14.06 -7.64 -18.46
CA VAL A 170 14.38 -8.78 -17.60
C VAL A 170 14.10 -10.07 -18.38
N GLU A 171 15.00 -11.03 -18.30
CA GLU A 171 14.79 -12.35 -18.93
C GLU A 171 14.07 -13.30 -17.96
N ILE A 172 13.08 -14.04 -18.47
CA ILE A 172 12.42 -15.10 -17.71
C ILE A 172 13.35 -16.32 -17.75
N PRO A 173 13.73 -16.90 -16.62
CA PRO A 173 14.56 -18.10 -16.58
C PRO A 173 13.93 -19.27 -17.36
N LYS A 174 14.73 -20.01 -18.12
CA LYS A 174 14.28 -21.23 -18.81
C LYS A 174 13.86 -22.32 -17.81
N ASP A 175 14.56 -22.39 -16.69
CA ASP A 175 14.23 -23.30 -15.59
C ASP A 175 13.04 -22.76 -14.80
N LYS A 176 11.90 -23.44 -14.93
CA LYS A 176 10.67 -23.09 -14.20
C LYS A 176 10.80 -23.17 -12.68
N GLY A 177 11.74 -23.97 -12.16
CA GLY A 177 12.02 -24.04 -10.74
C GLY A 177 12.50 -22.72 -10.13
N LYS A 178 13.01 -21.79 -10.98
CA LYS A 178 13.46 -20.44 -10.59
C LYS A 178 12.39 -19.36 -10.72
N TRP A 179 11.20 -19.71 -11.21
CA TRP A 179 10.14 -18.72 -11.42
C TRP A 179 9.58 -18.17 -10.12
N VAL A 180 9.36 -19.06 -9.15
CA VAL A 180 8.78 -18.71 -7.86
C VAL A 180 9.75 -19.11 -6.75
N ALA A 181 10.10 -18.16 -5.93
CA ALA A 181 10.79 -18.36 -4.66
C ALA A 181 9.80 -18.19 -3.50
N HIS A 182 10.16 -18.66 -2.33
CA HIS A 182 9.44 -18.37 -1.10
C HIS A 182 10.40 -17.80 -0.06
N GLU A 183 9.83 -17.07 0.87
CA GLU A 183 10.53 -16.44 1.99
C GLU A 183 9.64 -16.58 3.23
N GLU A 184 10.19 -17.02 4.36
CA GLU A 184 9.49 -17.06 5.63
C GLU A 184 9.36 -15.62 6.16
N VAL A 185 8.13 -15.19 6.39
CA VAL A 185 7.83 -13.85 6.89
C VAL A 185 7.14 -13.93 8.25
N GLU A 186 7.41 -12.96 9.11
CA GLU A 186 6.65 -12.79 10.34
C GLU A 186 5.20 -12.42 10.02
N VAL A 187 4.27 -12.97 10.78
CA VAL A 187 2.84 -12.69 10.73
C VAL A 187 2.39 -12.17 12.09
N ILE A 188 1.65 -11.08 12.09
CA ILE A 188 1.06 -10.50 13.30
C ILE A 188 -0.45 -10.40 13.14
N SER A 189 -1.19 -10.75 14.18
CA SER A 189 -2.65 -10.58 14.21
C SER A 189 -3.02 -9.12 14.48
N PRO A 190 -4.19 -8.63 14.01
CA PRO A 190 -4.67 -7.29 14.31
C PRO A 190 -4.73 -7.01 15.81
N LYS A 191 -5.16 -7.98 16.60
CA LYS A 191 -5.22 -7.87 18.06
C LYS A 191 -3.84 -7.62 18.68
N SER A 192 -2.84 -8.38 18.25
CA SER A 192 -1.45 -8.21 18.74
C SER A 192 -0.84 -6.91 18.23
N LEU A 193 -1.11 -6.52 16.98
CA LEU A 193 -0.67 -5.26 16.41
C LEU A 193 -1.21 -4.07 17.20
N ILE A 194 -2.52 -4.02 17.41
CA ILE A 194 -3.21 -2.95 18.15
C ILE A 194 -2.69 -2.87 19.58
N LYS A 195 -2.55 -4.01 20.27
CA LYS A 195 -2.01 -4.08 21.63
C LYS A 195 -0.55 -3.63 21.68
N LYS A 196 0.30 -4.13 20.78
CA LYS A 196 1.75 -3.85 20.75
C LYS A 196 2.05 -2.36 20.58
N TYR A 197 1.24 -1.66 19.80
CA TYR A 197 1.44 -0.25 19.46
C TYR A 197 0.43 0.68 20.14
N GLU A 198 -0.38 0.17 21.06
CA GLU A 198 -1.36 0.93 21.86
C GLU A 198 -2.31 1.77 20.99
N LEU A 199 -2.81 1.17 19.90
CA LEU A 199 -3.65 1.85 18.93
C LEU A 199 -5.12 1.87 19.39
N ASN A 200 -5.45 2.79 20.30
CA ASN A 200 -6.81 2.90 20.85
C ASN A 200 -7.85 3.39 19.84
N LYS A 201 -7.43 3.93 18.71
CA LYS A 201 -8.26 4.45 17.66
C LYS A 201 -7.54 4.27 16.31
N ILE A 202 -8.30 3.94 15.28
CA ILE A 202 -7.79 3.82 13.91
C ILE A 202 -8.59 4.79 13.04
N ASP A 203 -7.99 5.92 12.67
CA ASP A 203 -8.64 6.88 11.78
C ASP A 203 -8.64 6.37 10.33
N LEU A 204 -7.60 5.63 9.95
CA LEU A 204 -7.49 5.03 8.62
C LEU A 204 -6.82 3.66 8.68
N LEU A 205 -7.47 2.66 8.12
CA LEU A 205 -6.88 1.39 7.70
C LEU A 205 -6.66 1.43 6.19
N GLN A 206 -5.41 1.43 5.75
CA GLN A 206 -5.07 1.35 4.33
C GLN A 206 -4.53 -0.05 4.03
N ILE A 207 -5.09 -0.69 3.01
CA ILE A 207 -4.77 -2.05 2.58
C ILE A 207 -4.31 -2.01 1.12
N ASP A 208 -3.18 -2.65 0.84
CA ASP A 208 -2.64 -2.88 -0.50
C ASP A 208 -1.95 -4.25 -0.44
N ALA A 209 -2.78 -5.30 -0.50
CA ALA A 209 -2.36 -6.69 -0.27
C ALA A 209 -2.33 -7.52 -1.57
N GLU A 210 -2.24 -6.83 -2.72
CA GLU A 210 -2.05 -7.44 -4.05
C GLU A 210 -3.07 -8.57 -4.33
N GLY A 211 -4.36 -8.23 -4.09
CA GLY A 211 -5.49 -9.14 -4.29
C GLY A 211 -5.79 -10.06 -3.10
N TYR A 212 -5.17 -9.84 -1.95
CA TYR A 212 -5.53 -10.47 -0.67
C TYR A 212 -6.34 -9.55 0.23
N ASP A 213 -6.81 -8.41 -0.31
CA ASP A 213 -7.46 -7.33 0.41
C ASP A 213 -8.75 -7.77 1.09
N LEU A 214 -9.58 -8.62 0.46
CA LEU A 214 -10.77 -9.18 1.08
C LEU A 214 -10.44 -9.97 2.35
N GLU A 215 -9.42 -10.82 2.30
CA GLU A 215 -9.00 -11.61 3.46
C GLU A 215 -8.43 -10.71 4.55
N VAL A 216 -7.67 -9.66 4.20
CA VAL A 216 -7.19 -8.68 5.17
C VAL A 216 -8.37 -7.97 5.85
N ILE A 217 -9.41 -7.57 5.11
CA ILE A 217 -10.62 -6.96 5.69
C ILE A 217 -11.30 -7.92 6.66
N ARG A 218 -11.41 -9.21 6.32
CA ARG A 218 -11.97 -10.26 7.21
C ARG A 218 -11.13 -10.45 8.46
N ILE A 219 -9.82 -10.65 8.29
CA ILE A 219 -8.86 -10.86 9.38
C ILE A 219 -8.84 -9.68 10.34
N PHE A 220 -9.04 -8.46 9.81
CA PHE A 220 -8.98 -7.24 10.60
C PHE A 220 -10.16 -7.08 11.57
N ASP A 221 -11.15 -7.96 11.51
CA ASP A 221 -12.32 -7.98 12.40
C ASP A 221 -12.93 -6.58 12.58
N ILE A 222 -13.45 -6.05 11.48
CA ILE A 222 -14.02 -4.69 11.41
C ILE A 222 -15.02 -4.37 12.50
N PRO A 223 -15.92 -5.33 12.92
CA PRO A 223 -16.83 -5.10 14.05
C PRO A 223 -16.13 -4.76 15.37
N GLN A 224 -14.93 -5.30 15.60
CA GLN A 224 -14.17 -5.08 16.84
C GLN A 224 -13.20 -3.90 16.72
N THR A 225 -12.46 -3.83 15.61
CA THR A 225 -11.40 -2.82 15.42
C THR A 225 -11.94 -1.45 15.01
N LYS A 226 -13.08 -1.40 14.35
CA LYS A 226 -13.87 -0.21 14.00
C LYS A 226 -13.04 0.95 13.42
N PRO A 227 -12.20 0.76 12.39
CA PRO A 227 -11.51 1.87 11.77
C PRO A 227 -12.53 2.88 11.23
N GLU A 228 -12.26 4.18 11.38
CA GLU A 228 -13.21 5.19 10.90
C GLU A 228 -13.28 5.26 9.38
N ALA A 229 -12.13 5.10 8.71
CA ALA A 229 -12.04 4.98 7.26
C ALA A 229 -11.20 3.76 6.88
N ILE A 230 -11.54 3.14 5.75
CA ILE A 230 -10.79 2.04 5.15
C ILE A 230 -10.54 2.41 3.69
N ILE A 231 -9.30 2.22 3.22
CA ILE A 231 -8.95 2.28 1.80
C ILE A 231 -8.35 0.93 1.45
N PHE A 232 -8.85 0.30 0.39
CA PHE A 232 -8.29 -0.95 -0.10
C PHE A 232 -8.11 -0.93 -1.61
N GLU A 233 -7.11 -1.67 -2.12
CA GLU A 233 -6.89 -1.79 -3.54
C GLU A 233 -7.93 -2.73 -4.17
N ASN A 234 -8.49 -2.34 -5.32
CA ASN A 234 -9.51 -3.14 -6.01
C ASN A 234 -8.99 -3.78 -7.32
N VAL A 235 -7.74 -3.51 -7.71
CA VAL A 235 -7.21 -3.98 -9.01
C VAL A 235 -6.89 -5.47 -8.99
N GLY A 236 -6.39 -6.00 -7.90
CA GLY A 236 -6.05 -7.41 -7.75
C GLY A 236 -7.23 -8.33 -7.41
N LEU A 237 -8.43 -7.76 -7.17
CA LEU A 237 -9.62 -8.51 -6.80
C LEU A 237 -10.42 -8.93 -8.03
N ASN A 238 -10.95 -10.15 -8.06
CA ASN A 238 -12.01 -10.51 -8.99
C ASN A 238 -13.34 -9.85 -8.58
N SER A 239 -14.35 -9.87 -9.45
CA SER A 239 -15.64 -9.22 -9.18
C SER A 239 -16.36 -9.78 -7.94
N GLN A 240 -16.29 -11.08 -7.72
CA GLN A 240 -16.95 -11.73 -6.57
C GLN A 240 -16.30 -11.32 -5.24
N ASP A 241 -14.96 -11.28 -5.19
CA ASP A 241 -14.23 -10.84 -3.99
C ASP A 241 -14.47 -9.35 -3.74
N TYR A 242 -14.50 -8.53 -4.80
CA TYR A 242 -14.81 -7.11 -4.67
C TYR A 242 -16.21 -6.86 -4.12
N ASP A 243 -17.22 -7.55 -4.66
CA ASP A 243 -18.61 -7.46 -4.18
C ASP A 243 -18.72 -7.94 -2.72
N SER A 244 -17.96 -8.96 -2.35
CA SER A 244 -17.87 -9.45 -0.96
C SER A 244 -17.26 -8.40 -0.02
N CYS A 245 -16.23 -7.65 -0.46
CA CYS A 245 -15.70 -6.50 0.31
C CYS A 245 -16.80 -5.46 0.55
N LEU A 246 -17.52 -5.07 -0.51
CA LEU A 246 -18.57 -4.05 -0.41
C LEU A 246 -19.71 -4.48 0.52
N LEU A 247 -20.13 -5.74 0.42
CA LEU A 247 -21.18 -6.29 1.29
C LEU A 247 -20.76 -6.29 2.75
N LEU A 248 -19.57 -6.83 3.06
CA LEU A 248 -19.03 -6.88 4.41
C LEU A 248 -18.92 -5.47 5.02
N LEU A 249 -18.45 -4.50 4.26
CA LEU A 249 -18.33 -3.12 4.72
C LEU A 249 -19.70 -2.47 4.93
N LYS A 250 -20.67 -2.72 4.05
CA LYS A 250 -22.05 -2.24 4.19
C LYS A 250 -22.74 -2.80 5.44
N GLU A 251 -22.58 -4.09 5.71
CA GLU A 251 -23.11 -4.75 6.92
C GLU A 251 -22.52 -4.15 8.20
N ASN A 252 -21.30 -3.61 8.12
CA ASN A 252 -20.63 -2.92 9.20
C ASN A 252 -20.85 -1.40 9.20
N GLN A 253 -21.86 -0.89 8.46
CA GLN A 253 -22.24 0.53 8.42
C GLN A 253 -21.16 1.44 7.80
N TYR A 254 -20.54 1.00 6.69
CA TYR A 254 -19.67 1.85 5.88
C TYR A 254 -20.34 2.17 4.55
N SER A 255 -20.30 3.44 4.17
CA SER A 255 -20.54 3.86 2.79
C SER A 255 -19.26 3.73 1.99
N THR A 256 -19.36 3.26 0.75
CA THR A 256 -18.20 2.98 -0.11
C THR A 256 -18.22 3.79 -1.40
N ARG A 257 -17.04 4.19 -1.87
CA ARG A 257 -16.85 4.86 -3.16
C ARG A 257 -15.55 4.42 -3.83
N LYS A 258 -15.62 4.07 -5.11
CA LYS A 258 -14.45 3.70 -5.93
C LYS A 258 -13.73 4.94 -6.47
N PHE A 259 -12.39 4.97 -6.31
CA PHE A 259 -11.48 6.00 -6.80
C PHE A 259 -10.36 5.36 -7.63
N GLY A 260 -10.65 5.02 -8.89
CA GLY A 260 -9.69 4.32 -9.74
C GLY A 260 -9.28 2.96 -9.17
N PRO A 261 -7.98 2.74 -8.86
CA PRO A 261 -7.52 1.46 -8.31
C PRO A 261 -7.88 1.26 -6.83
N ASN A 262 -8.37 2.27 -6.14
CA ASN A 262 -8.68 2.21 -4.72
C ASN A 262 -10.19 2.36 -4.47
N THR A 263 -10.67 1.72 -3.43
CA THR A 263 -12.00 1.92 -2.87
C THR A 263 -11.88 2.50 -1.46
N LEU A 264 -12.58 3.61 -1.23
CA LEU A 264 -12.74 4.21 0.09
C LEU A 264 -14.02 3.71 0.73
N ALA A 265 -13.94 3.33 1.99
CA ALA A 265 -15.07 3.10 2.87
C ALA A 265 -14.99 4.05 4.06
N LEU A 266 -16.07 4.73 4.39
CA LEU A 266 -16.16 5.65 5.53
C LEU A 266 -17.32 5.23 6.42
N LYS A 267 -17.06 5.15 7.72
CA LYS A 267 -18.06 4.74 8.71
C LYS A 267 -19.17 5.77 8.84
N GLU A 268 -20.40 5.31 8.88
CA GLU A 268 -21.56 6.16 9.08
C GLU A 268 -21.79 6.54 10.55
N PRO A 269 -22.43 7.71 10.82
CA PRO A 269 -22.92 8.68 9.85
C PRO A 269 -21.81 9.53 9.23
N ILE A 270 -21.89 9.75 7.91
CA ILE A 270 -20.91 10.57 7.19
C ILE A 270 -21.15 12.05 7.51
N GLY A 271 -20.13 12.72 8.05
CA GLY A 271 -20.13 14.14 8.29
C GLY A 271 -20.36 14.95 7.00
N SER A 272 -21.09 16.07 7.08
CA SER A 272 -21.50 16.88 5.93
C SER A 272 -20.35 17.27 4.99
N ALA A 273 -19.15 17.55 5.53
CA ALA A 273 -17.97 17.89 4.76
C ALA A 273 -17.50 16.77 3.81
N PHE A 274 -17.89 15.52 4.05
CA PHE A 274 -17.44 14.35 3.30
C PHE A 274 -18.53 13.74 2.41
N GLN A 275 -19.78 14.13 2.55
CA GLN A 275 -20.91 13.60 1.77
C GLN A 275 -20.68 13.70 0.26
N LYS A 276 -20.06 14.81 -0.20
CA LYS A 276 -19.73 15.02 -1.63
C LYS A 276 -18.89 13.90 -2.26
N PHE A 277 -18.15 13.13 -1.47
CA PHE A 277 -17.31 12.03 -1.96
C PHE A 277 -18.09 10.74 -2.15
N PHE A 278 -19.35 10.66 -1.66
CA PHE A 278 -20.20 9.46 -1.73
C PHE A 278 -21.48 9.68 -2.55
N ALA A 279 -21.67 10.91 -3.04
CA ALA A 279 -22.74 11.29 -3.96
C ALA A 279 -22.53 10.73 -5.38
#